data_22edb00633a5e5cd2903167133526a49
#
_entry.id   22edb00633a5e5cd2903167133526a49
#
_cell.length_a   1.000
_cell.length_b   1.000
_cell.length_c   1.000
_cell.angle_alpha   90.00
_cell.angle_beta   90.00
_cell.angle_gamma   90.00
#
_symmetry.space_group_name_H-M   'P 1'
#
loop_
_entity.id
_entity.type
_entity.pdbx_description
1 polymer ?
#
loop_
_entity_poly.entity_id
_entity_poly.type
_entity_poly.pdbx_seq_one_letter_code
_entity_poly.pdbx_strand_id
1 'polypeptide(L)'
;MVVEKKKKMEYQAEPKELVEGIMGRGHITPWELLKIVSWKSAKGVAWLSLNTEEEIISYTAETVAGLKSGLGLSDVLATEMTDELWELWEAKAGELIGAEKKYAADGVPTGLLRLHGVGYPVATALLGLLKPEVFPVMDRWAIETIFGKGASKKRWQTKSKYREYTQLLVSPKITELQKIETLRGRDKAAMNISMGVYKV
;
A
#
# COMPACT_ATOMS: atom_id res chain seq x y z
N MET A 1 -20.35 0.40 -36.35
CA MET A 1 -20.19 0.63 -34.91
C MET A 1 -18.99 -0.19 -34.46
N VAL A 2 -17.81 0.43 -34.38
CA VAL A 2 -16.55 -0.24 -34.03
C VAL A 2 -16.50 -0.30 -32.51
N VAL A 3 -16.71 -1.50 -31.94
CA VAL A 3 -16.51 -1.76 -30.52
C VAL A 3 -15.01 -1.79 -30.30
N GLU A 4 -14.42 -0.67 -29.85
CA GLU A 4 -13.05 -0.67 -29.36
C GLU A 4 -12.93 -1.72 -28.25
N LYS A 5 -12.26 -2.83 -28.53
CA LYS A 5 -11.81 -3.78 -27.51
C LYS A 5 -10.89 -3.03 -26.57
N LYS A 6 -11.39 -2.58 -25.39
CA LYS A 6 -10.54 -2.11 -24.30
C LYS A 6 -9.46 -3.16 -24.09
N LYS A 7 -8.20 -2.80 -24.38
CA LYS A 7 -7.02 -3.63 -24.12
C LYS A 7 -7.10 -4.06 -22.65
N LYS A 8 -7.31 -5.34 -22.38
CA LYS A 8 -7.25 -5.89 -21.03
C LYS A 8 -5.85 -5.55 -20.51
N MET A 9 -5.76 -4.63 -19.55
CA MET A 9 -4.49 -4.36 -18.89
C MET A 9 -4.12 -5.65 -18.16
N GLU A 10 -3.10 -6.35 -18.65
CA GLU A 10 -2.53 -7.48 -17.93
C GLU A 10 -1.94 -6.93 -16.63
N TYR A 11 -2.55 -7.34 -15.53
CA TYR A 11 -2.09 -6.97 -14.20
C TYR A 11 -0.81 -7.75 -13.91
N GLN A 12 0.29 -7.05 -13.68
CA GLN A 12 1.52 -7.71 -13.28
C GLN A 12 1.29 -8.47 -11.97
N ALA A 13 1.75 -9.70 -11.91
CA ALA A 13 1.63 -10.52 -10.71
C ALA A 13 2.34 -9.82 -9.53
N GLU A 14 1.72 -9.90 -8.36
CA GLU A 14 2.27 -9.39 -7.11
C GLU A 14 3.54 -10.20 -6.77
N PRO A 15 4.68 -9.55 -6.47
CA PRO A 15 5.96 -10.23 -6.27
C PRO A 15 6.05 -10.89 -4.87
N LYS A 16 5.12 -11.80 -4.57
CA LYS A 16 5.00 -12.49 -3.28
C LYS A 16 6.20 -13.34 -2.93
N GLU A 17 6.90 -13.82 -3.94
CA GLU A 17 8.12 -14.64 -3.80
C GLU A 17 9.26 -13.90 -3.07
N LEU A 18 9.18 -12.55 -2.98
CA LEU A 18 10.19 -11.76 -2.29
C LEU A 18 9.99 -11.68 -0.77
N VAL A 19 8.76 -11.93 -0.29
CA VAL A 19 8.36 -11.64 1.10
C VAL A 19 9.21 -12.40 2.11
N GLU A 20 9.37 -13.72 1.92
CA GLU A 20 10.13 -14.57 2.85
C GLU A 20 11.59 -14.12 2.93
N GLY A 21 12.22 -13.84 1.77
CA GLY A 21 13.61 -13.36 1.71
C GLY A 21 13.79 -12.01 2.41
N ILE A 22 12.88 -11.06 2.18
CA ILE A 22 12.90 -9.73 2.80
C ILE A 22 12.70 -9.86 4.32
N MET A 23 11.69 -10.59 4.75
CA MET A 23 11.38 -10.76 6.18
C MET A 23 12.48 -11.53 6.90
N GLY A 24 13.09 -12.55 6.28
CA GLY A 24 14.22 -13.29 6.84
C GLY A 24 15.44 -12.40 7.03
N ARG A 25 15.87 -11.72 6.00
CA ARG A 25 17.06 -10.85 5.98
C ARG A 25 16.87 -9.56 6.80
N GLY A 26 15.67 -9.01 6.84
CA GLY A 26 15.35 -7.80 7.61
C GLY A 26 15.50 -6.49 6.84
N HIS A 27 15.70 -6.52 5.54
CA HIS A 27 15.74 -5.34 4.65
C HIS A 27 15.40 -5.74 3.21
N ILE A 28 15.20 -4.73 2.35
CA ILE A 28 14.94 -4.88 0.92
C ILE A 28 16.23 -4.55 0.16
N THR A 29 16.60 -5.38 -0.80
CA THR A 29 17.71 -5.10 -1.72
C THR A 29 17.27 -4.15 -2.84
N PRO A 30 18.21 -3.45 -3.53
CA PRO A 30 17.89 -2.60 -4.67
C PRO A 30 17.08 -3.32 -5.76
N TRP A 31 17.41 -4.57 -6.03
CA TRP A 31 16.71 -5.39 -7.02
C TRP A 31 15.25 -5.70 -6.62
N GLU A 32 15.02 -6.05 -5.37
CA GLU A 32 13.68 -6.31 -4.84
C GLU A 32 12.83 -5.02 -4.84
N LEU A 33 13.44 -3.90 -4.45
CA LEU A 33 12.78 -2.60 -4.52
C LEU A 33 12.39 -2.24 -5.95
N LEU A 34 13.29 -2.48 -6.92
CA LEU A 34 13.00 -2.28 -8.34
C LEU A 34 11.79 -3.11 -8.80
N LYS A 35 11.71 -4.39 -8.42
CA LYS A 35 10.56 -5.25 -8.73
C LYS A 35 9.26 -4.72 -8.14
N ILE A 36 9.28 -4.33 -6.86
CA ILE A 36 8.09 -3.81 -6.16
C ILE A 36 7.63 -2.48 -6.77
N VAL A 37 8.56 -1.56 -7.03
CA VAL A 37 8.25 -0.27 -7.67
C VAL A 37 7.73 -0.47 -9.08
N SER A 38 8.34 -1.33 -9.90
CA SER A 38 7.91 -1.60 -11.27
C SER A 38 6.51 -2.23 -11.31
N TRP A 39 6.21 -3.12 -10.36
CA TRP A 39 4.87 -3.67 -10.21
C TRP A 39 3.81 -2.60 -9.93
N LYS A 40 4.13 -1.60 -9.10
CA LYS A 40 3.15 -0.60 -8.65
C LYS A 40 3.17 0.69 -9.46
N SER A 41 4.33 1.12 -9.95
CA SER A 41 4.49 2.43 -10.59
C SER A 41 5.68 2.45 -11.55
N ALA A 42 5.42 2.28 -12.84
CA ALA A 42 6.47 2.40 -13.86
C ALA A 42 7.22 3.76 -13.81
N LYS A 43 6.56 4.84 -13.39
CA LYS A 43 7.17 6.16 -13.24
C LYS A 43 8.16 6.22 -12.09
N GLY A 44 7.95 5.45 -11.02
CA GLY A 44 8.84 5.40 -9.86
C GLY A 44 10.20 4.80 -10.20
N VAL A 45 10.24 3.86 -11.14
CA VAL A 45 11.48 3.16 -11.55
C VAL A 45 12.59 4.14 -11.99
N ALA A 46 12.22 5.17 -12.75
CA ALA A 46 13.20 6.16 -13.23
C ALA A 46 13.91 6.95 -12.10
N TRP A 47 13.31 7.03 -10.92
CA TRP A 47 13.84 7.77 -9.77
C TRP A 47 14.61 6.89 -8.78
N LEU A 48 14.52 5.56 -8.90
CA LEU A 48 15.20 4.64 -7.98
C LEU A 48 16.72 4.76 -8.03
N SER A 49 17.28 5.09 -9.19
CA SER A 49 18.74 5.27 -9.37
C SER A 49 19.32 6.47 -8.61
N LEU A 50 18.49 7.32 -8.02
CA LEU A 50 18.91 8.41 -7.16
C LEU A 50 19.18 7.99 -5.72
N ASN A 51 18.84 6.74 -5.35
CA ASN A 51 19.15 6.20 -4.03
C ASN A 51 20.45 5.40 -4.10
N THR A 52 21.27 5.48 -3.05
CA THR A 52 22.37 4.53 -2.86
C THR A 52 21.86 3.19 -2.34
N GLU A 53 22.67 2.14 -2.45
CA GLU A 53 22.34 0.83 -1.88
C GLU A 53 22.18 0.90 -0.36
N GLU A 54 23.07 1.66 0.30
CA GLU A 54 23.04 1.86 1.75
C GLU A 54 21.75 2.56 2.21
N GLU A 55 21.27 3.57 1.47
CA GLU A 55 19.99 4.24 1.76
C GLU A 55 18.83 3.27 1.64
N ILE A 56 18.77 2.46 0.56
CA ILE A 56 17.71 1.47 0.37
C ILE A 56 17.72 0.46 1.52
N ILE A 57 18.87 -0.10 1.85
CA ILE A 57 19.02 -1.09 2.93
C ILE A 57 18.63 -0.46 4.27
N SER A 58 19.19 0.69 4.61
CA SER A 58 18.95 1.34 5.90
C SER A 58 17.48 1.69 6.12
N TYR A 59 16.85 2.39 5.16
CA TYR A 59 15.48 2.86 5.33
C TYR A 59 14.46 1.73 5.28
N THR A 60 14.73 0.69 4.50
CA THR A 60 13.86 -0.49 4.48
C THR A 60 14.08 -1.40 5.68
N ALA A 61 15.29 -1.46 6.26
CA ALA A 61 15.54 -2.19 7.50
C ALA A 61 14.75 -1.61 8.68
N GLU A 62 14.67 -0.29 8.80
CA GLU A 62 13.82 0.37 9.80
C GLU A 62 12.34 -0.04 9.63
N THR A 63 11.86 -0.06 8.37
CA THR A 63 10.49 -0.47 8.05
C THR A 63 10.25 -1.94 8.41
N VAL A 64 11.13 -2.86 8.00
CA VAL A 64 10.97 -4.30 8.27
C VAL A 64 11.08 -4.58 9.78
N ALA A 65 11.99 -3.91 10.50
CA ALA A 65 12.07 -4.01 11.96
C ALA A 65 10.77 -3.52 12.62
N GLY A 66 10.22 -2.39 12.16
CA GLY A 66 8.95 -1.89 12.62
C GLY A 66 7.77 -2.82 12.37
N LEU A 67 7.76 -3.55 11.25
CA LEU A 67 6.77 -4.59 10.97
C LEU A 67 6.93 -5.83 11.86
N LYS A 68 8.17 -6.22 12.17
CA LYS A 68 8.50 -7.37 13.05
C LYS A 68 8.19 -7.08 14.52
N SER A 69 8.43 -5.87 15.00
CA SER A 69 8.13 -5.47 16.38
C SER A 69 6.64 -5.51 16.70
N GLY A 70 5.83 -5.59 15.67
CA GLY A 70 4.39 -5.78 15.75
C GLY A 70 3.62 -4.51 16.10
N LEU A 71 2.35 -4.51 15.66
CA LEU A 71 1.35 -3.51 16.05
C LEU A 71 0.53 -3.99 17.24
N GLY A 72 0.84 -5.18 17.77
CA GLY A 72 -0.14 -5.93 18.57
C GLY A 72 -1.32 -6.47 17.74
N LEU A 73 -1.30 -6.25 16.42
CA LEU A 73 -2.34 -6.68 15.49
C LEU A 73 -1.76 -7.74 14.54
N SER A 74 -2.34 -8.93 14.56
CA SER A 74 -2.04 -9.99 13.60
C SER A 74 -2.88 -9.86 12.33
N ASP A 75 -4.16 -9.45 12.47
CA ASP A 75 -5.13 -9.28 11.39
C ASP A 75 -6.20 -8.28 11.81
N VAL A 76 -6.37 -7.19 11.03
CA VAL A 76 -7.37 -6.15 11.32
C VAL A 76 -8.82 -6.61 11.04
N LEU A 77 -9.01 -7.66 10.23
CA LEU A 77 -10.35 -8.22 10.00
C LEU A 77 -10.77 -9.17 11.11
N ALA A 78 -9.80 -9.87 11.72
CA ALA A 78 -10.04 -10.81 12.82
C ALA A 78 -10.06 -10.12 14.20
N THR A 79 -9.59 -8.86 14.27
CA THR A 79 -9.51 -8.10 15.52
C THR A 79 -10.71 -7.18 15.65
N GLU A 80 -11.34 -7.13 16.82
CA GLU A 80 -12.31 -6.09 17.16
C GLU A 80 -11.58 -4.75 17.34
N MET A 81 -11.63 -3.93 16.29
CA MET A 81 -10.88 -2.69 16.20
C MET A 81 -11.57 -1.57 16.99
N THR A 82 -11.06 -1.27 18.19
CA THR A 82 -11.46 -0.09 18.97
C THR A 82 -10.85 1.19 18.40
N ASP A 83 -11.31 2.35 18.87
CA ASP A 83 -10.74 3.64 18.45
C ASP A 83 -9.25 3.76 18.82
N GLU A 84 -8.85 3.26 19.99
CA GLU A 84 -7.46 3.25 20.44
C GLU A 84 -6.58 2.37 19.53
N LEU A 85 -7.08 1.20 19.09
CA LEU A 85 -6.37 0.34 18.15
C LEU A 85 -6.27 0.97 16.76
N TRP A 86 -7.29 1.71 16.32
CA TRP A 86 -7.23 2.49 15.08
C TRP A 86 -6.22 3.63 15.16
N GLU A 87 -6.12 4.33 16.28
CA GLU A 87 -5.11 5.36 16.50
C GLU A 87 -3.70 4.78 16.48
N LEU A 88 -3.50 3.65 17.15
CA LEU A 88 -2.22 2.92 17.14
C LEU A 88 -1.85 2.48 15.73
N TRP A 89 -2.80 1.91 14.97
CA TRP A 89 -2.61 1.50 13.59
C TRP A 89 -2.23 2.71 12.70
N GLU A 90 -2.95 3.82 12.83
CA GLU A 90 -2.69 5.04 12.06
C GLU A 90 -1.32 5.63 12.37
N ALA A 91 -0.94 5.68 13.65
CA ALA A 91 0.36 6.16 14.08
C ALA A 91 1.49 5.31 13.48
N LYS A 92 1.36 3.98 13.57
CA LYS A 92 2.35 3.05 13.04
C LYS A 92 2.43 3.06 11.51
N ALA A 93 1.30 3.07 10.82
CA ALA A 93 1.26 3.23 9.37
C ALA A 93 1.94 4.54 8.95
N GLY A 94 1.68 5.64 9.68
CA GLY A 94 2.31 6.93 9.45
C GLY A 94 3.82 6.94 9.70
N GLU A 95 4.29 6.23 10.72
CA GLU A 95 5.73 6.05 11.00
C GLU A 95 6.43 5.30 9.86
N LEU A 96 5.87 4.16 9.43
CA LEU A 96 6.47 3.29 8.43
C LEU A 96 6.43 3.90 7.02
N ILE A 97 5.32 4.49 6.62
CA ILE A 97 5.18 5.20 5.34
C ILE A 97 6.01 6.48 5.37
N GLY A 98 5.88 7.27 6.43
CA GLY A 98 6.56 8.54 6.60
C GLY A 98 5.84 9.73 5.98
N ALA A 99 6.57 10.83 5.83
CA ALA A 99 6.11 12.08 5.23
C ALA A 99 7.01 12.51 4.07
N GLU A 100 6.41 13.03 2.99
CA GLU A 100 7.15 13.70 1.93
C GLU A 100 7.76 15.01 2.46
N LYS A 101 8.88 15.46 1.87
CA LYS A 101 9.59 16.69 2.24
C LYS A 101 8.68 17.91 2.51
N LYS A 102 7.69 18.13 1.65
CA LYS A 102 6.76 19.27 1.75
C LYS A 102 5.75 19.16 2.92
N TYR A 103 5.72 18.04 3.63
CA TYR A 103 4.80 17.75 4.75
C TYR A 103 5.50 17.32 6.01
N ALA A 104 6.81 17.11 5.96
CA ALA A 104 7.63 16.86 7.13
C ALA A 104 7.82 18.18 7.93
N ALA A 105 7.78 18.08 9.25
CA ALA A 105 7.82 19.24 10.13
C ALA A 105 9.12 20.06 9.98
N ASP A 106 10.23 19.38 9.72
CA ASP A 106 11.56 19.94 9.50
C ASP A 106 11.97 20.04 8.02
N GLY A 107 11.05 19.69 7.11
CA GLY A 107 11.33 19.65 5.67
C GLY A 107 12.22 18.47 5.26
N VAL A 108 12.44 17.47 6.12
CA VAL A 108 13.18 16.24 5.81
C VAL A 108 12.17 15.10 5.64
N PRO A 109 12.19 14.35 4.52
CA PRO A 109 11.28 13.21 4.36
C PRO A 109 11.59 12.13 5.39
N THR A 110 10.56 11.38 5.82
CA THR A 110 10.67 10.32 6.82
C THR A 110 10.13 8.99 6.29
N GLY A 111 10.38 7.89 6.98
CA GLY A 111 9.91 6.56 6.63
C GLY A 111 10.33 6.13 5.22
N LEU A 112 9.51 5.33 4.56
CA LEU A 112 9.73 4.88 3.19
C LEU A 112 9.75 6.02 2.16
N LEU A 113 9.10 7.15 2.47
CA LEU A 113 9.05 8.32 1.57
C LEU A 113 10.39 9.08 1.49
N ARG A 114 11.42 8.66 2.25
CA ARG A 114 12.82 9.09 2.05
C ARG A 114 13.39 8.59 0.72
N LEU A 115 12.94 7.43 0.24
CA LEU A 115 13.45 6.82 -0.97
C LEU A 115 12.89 7.51 -2.22
N HIS A 116 13.77 7.94 -3.09
CA HIS A 116 13.38 8.42 -4.42
C HIS A 116 12.64 7.32 -5.20
N GLY A 117 11.57 7.68 -5.89
CA GLY A 117 10.72 6.71 -6.60
C GLY A 117 9.66 6.02 -5.75
N VAL A 118 9.75 6.14 -4.41
CA VAL A 118 8.78 5.59 -3.47
C VAL A 118 7.81 6.70 -3.04
N GLY A 119 6.68 6.81 -3.74
CA GLY A 119 5.56 7.63 -3.29
C GLY A 119 4.57 6.81 -2.45
N TYR A 120 3.54 7.48 -1.94
CA TYR A 120 2.54 6.86 -1.04
C TYR A 120 1.94 5.54 -1.58
N PRO A 121 1.56 5.42 -2.89
CA PRO A 121 1.05 4.17 -3.42
C PRO A 121 2.08 3.02 -3.41
N VAL A 122 3.36 3.33 -3.57
CA VAL A 122 4.44 2.33 -3.51
C VAL A 122 4.71 1.93 -2.07
N ALA A 123 4.76 2.89 -1.14
CA ALA A 123 4.95 2.64 0.28
C ALA A 123 3.84 1.72 0.84
N THR A 124 2.56 2.03 0.55
CA THR A 124 1.44 1.18 0.97
C THR A 124 1.47 -0.20 0.28
N ALA A 125 1.94 -0.27 -0.98
CA ALA A 125 2.10 -1.55 -1.68
C ALA A 125 3.19 -2.42 -1.02
N LEU A 126 4.27 -1.82 -0.56
CA LEU A 126 5.33 -2.49 0.17
C LEU A 126 4.83 -3.03 1.52
N LEU A 127 4.14 -2.20 2.30
CA LEU A 127 3.53 -2.64 3.56
C LEU A 127 2.50 -3.75 3.34
N GLY A 128 1.61 -3.60 2.35
CA GLY A 128 0.58 -4.59 2.02
C GLY A 128 1.14 -5.87 1.40
N LEU A 129 2.35 -5.85 0.83
CA LEU A 129 3.06 -7.05 0.41
C LEU A 129 3.62 -7.81 1.62
N LEU A 130 4.22 -7.10 2.58
CA LEU A 130 4.92 -7.68 3.74
C LEU A 130 3.97 -8.07 4.87
N LYS A 131 2.83 -7.37 5.02
CA LYS A 131 1.80 -7.60 6.06
C LYS A 131 0.39 -7.38 5.47
N PRO A 132 -0.05 -8.29 4.57
CA PRO A 132 -1.30 -8.13 3.81
C PRO A 132 -2.57 -8.20 4.67
N GLU A 133 -2.48 -8.78 5.87
CA GLU A 133 -3.57 -8.88 6.85
C GLU A 133 -3.76 -7.58 7.66
N VAL A 134 -2.74 -6.68 7.65
CA VAL A 134 -2.74 -5.44 8.42
C VAL A 134 -2.82 -4.20 7.54
N PHE A 135 -2.14 -4.22 6.40
CA PHE A 135 -2.01 -3.06 5.51
C PHE A 135 -2.60 -3.33 4.12
N PRO A 136 -3.68 -2.65 3.72
CA PRO A 136 -4.15 -2.71 2.35
C PRO A 136 -3.25 -1.86 1.44
N VAL A 137 -3.31 -2.12 0.14
CA VAL A 137 -2.59 -1.33 -0.85
C VAL A 137 -3.47 -0.18 -1.33
N MET A 138 -3.06 1.05 -1.10
CA MET A 138 -3.79 2.23 -1.58
C MET A 138 -3.61 2.39 -3.08
N ASP A 139 -4.58 1.91 -3.85
CA ASP A 139 -4.62 2.00 -5.30
C ASP A 139 -5.70 2.99 -5.76
N ARG A 140 -5.42 3.75 -6.81
CA ARG A 140 -6.39 4.74 -7.32
C ARG A 140 -7.72 4.10 -7.73
N TRP A 141 -7.68 2.89 -8.29
CA TRP A 141 -8.88 2.19 -8.74
C TRP A 141 -9.70 1.67 -7.56
N ALA A 142 -9.04 1.15 -6.52
CA ALA A 142 -9.71 0.77 -5.28
C ALA A 142 -10.32 2.00 -4.57
N ILE A 143 -9.61 3.14 -4.55
CA ILE A 143 -10.14 4.42 -4.05
C ILE A 143 -11.41 4.83 -4.82
N GLU A 144 -11.43 4.75 -6.15
CA GLU A 144 -12.60 5.07 -6.99
C GLU A 144 -13.79 4.16 -6.66
N THR A 145 -13.53 2.89 -6.34
CA THR A 145 -14.58 1.94 -5.93
C THR A 145 -15.15 2.29 -4.56
N ILE A 146 -14.29 2.56 -3.59
CA ILE A 146 -14.68 2.76 -2.18
C ILE A 146 -15.33 4.13 -1.98
N PHE A 147 -14.78 5.19 -2.59
CA PHE A 147 -15.18 6.58 -2.35
C PHE A 147 -15.92 7.24 -3.52
N GLY A 148 -16.15 6.51 -4.60
CA GLY A 148 -16.83 6.98 -5.79
C GLY A 148 -15.94 7.57 -6.87
N LYS A 149 -16.49 7.67 -8.07
CA LYS A 149 -15.79 8.17 -9.27
C LYS A 149 -15.20 9.57 -9.05
N GLY A 150 -13.95 9.75 -9.43
CA GLY A 150 -13.22 11.01 -9.28
C GLY A 150 -12.55 11.19 -7.91
N ALA A 151 -12.79 10.30 -6.94
CA ALA A 151 -12.17 10.37 -5.63
C ALA A 151 -10.64 10.33 -5.70
N SER A 152 -10.07 9.54 -6.62
CA SER A 152 -8.62 9.42 -6.80
C SER A 152 -7.92 10.73 -7.22
N LYS A 153 -8.68 11.72 -7.71
CA LYS A 153 -8.15 13.05 -8.03
C LYS A 153 -7.96 13.92 -6.78
N LYS A 154 -8.58 13.57 -5.66
CA LYS A 154 -8.38 14.24 -4.38
C LYS A 154 -7.07 13.77 -3.75
N ARG A 155 -6.57 14.56 -2.79
CA ARG A 155 -5.34 14.21 -2.09
C ARG A 155 -5.60 13.10 -1.06
N TRP A 156 -5.07 11.90 -1.35
CA TRP A 156 -5.19 10.70 -0.49
C TRP A 156 -3.91 10.36 0.28
N GLN A 157 -2.85 11.12 0.08
CA GLN A 157 -1.51 10.87 0.60
C GLN A 157 -1.36 11.37 2.04
N THR A 158 -2.25 10.95 2.92
CA THR A 158 -2.20 11.26 4.35
C THR A 158 -2.52 10.02 5.16
N LYS A 159 -1.97 9.92 6.39
CA LYS A 159 -2.24 8.80 7.29
C LYS A 159 -3.71 8.65 7.66
N SER A 160 -4.43 9.78 7.89
CA SER A 160 -5.86 9.76 8.22
C SER A 160 -6.73 9.26 7.05
N LYS A 161 -6.37 9.59 5.81
CA LYS A 161 -7.07 9.05 4.62
C LYS A 161 -6.75 7.58 4.41
N TYR A 162 -5.56 7.13 4.75
CA TYR A 162 -5.22 5.71 4.71
C TYR A 162 -5.98 4.93 5.79
N ARG A 163 -6.15 5.48 7.00
CA ARG A 163 -7.04 4.93 8.03
C ARG A 163 -8.47 4.81 7.53
N GLU A 164 -9.06 5.89 7.01
CA GLU A 164 -10.43 5.90 6.47
C GLU A 164 -10.62 4.84 5.38
N TYR A 165 -9.66 4.71 4.46
CA TYR A 165 -9.66 3.68 3.43
C TYR A 165 -9.64 2.27 4.03
N THR A 166 -8.78 2.02 5.00
CA THR A 166 -8.67 0.71 5.66
C THR A 166 -9.94 0.37 6.43
N GLN A 167 -10.52 1.32 7.17
CA GLN A 167 -11.79 1.14 7.90
C GLN A 167 -12.93 0.74 6.95
N LEU A 168 -13.02 1.36 5.77
CA LEU A 168 -14.03 1.02 4.76
C LEU A 168 -13.77 -0.33 4.08
N LEU A 169 -12.55 -0.82 4.05
CA LEU A 169 -12.26 -2.20 3.61
C LEU A 169 -12.60 -3.22 4.71
N VAL A 170 -12.42 -2.87 5.98
CA VAL A 170 -12.79 -3.74 7.12
C VAL A 170 -14.31 -3.88 7.21
N SER A 171 -15.05 -2.80 7.03
CA SER A 171 -16.52 -2.77 7.06
C SER A 171 -17.07 -2.20 5.74
N PRO A 172 -16.96 -2.95 4.62
CA PRO A 172 -17.32 -2.42 3.32
C PRO A 172 -18.84 -2.34 3.14
N LYS A 173 -19.29 -1.25 2.49
CA LYS A 173 -20.70 -1.09 2.07
C LYS A 173 -21.03 -1.93 0.83
N ILE A 174 -20.01 -2.42 0.12
CA ILE A 174 -20.16 -3.20 -1.12
C ILE A 174 -20.25 -4.66 -0.73
N THR A 175 -21.38 -5.30 -1.03
CA THR A 175 -21.70 -6.69 -0.63
C THR A 175 -20.66 -7.70 -1.13
N GLU A 176 -20.12 -7.50 -2.34
CA GLU A 176 -19.11 -8.38 -2.93
C GLU A 176 -17.83 -8.39 -2.09
N LEU A 177 -17.46 -7.25 -1.50
CA LEU A 177 -16.27 -7.15 -0.64
C LEU A 177 -16.49 -7.82 0.73
N GLN A 178 -17.72 -7.82 1.24
CA GLN A 178 -18.05 -8.46 2.51
C GLN A 178 -17.81 -9.98 2.48
N LYS A 179 -17.93 -10.60 1.32
CA LYS A 179 -17.74 -12.05 1.11
C LYS A 179 -16.28 -12.47 1.10
N ILE A 180 -15.35 -11.52 1.11
CA ILE A 180 -13.90 -11.79 1.01
C ILE A 180 -13.29 -11.72 2.40
N GLU A 181 -12.64 -12.81 2.81
CA GLU A 181 -12.15 -13.04 4.17
C GLU A 181 -10.82 -12.34 4.48
N THR A 182 -10.07 -11.87 3.46
CA THR A 182 -8.77 -11.24 3.67
C THR A 182 -8.78 -9.76 3.29
N LEU A 183 -8.09 -8.92 4.07
CA LEU A 183 -7.99 -7.48 3.81
C LEU A 183 -7.38 -7.20 2.42
N ARG A 184 -6.30 -7.92 2.07
CA ARG A 184 -5.68 -7.81 0.75
C ARG A 184 -6.60 -8.31 -0.38
N GLY A 185 -7.42 -9.31 -0.12
CA GLY A 185 -8.44 -9.78 -1.07
C GLY A 185 -9.50 -8.71 -1.34
N ARG A 186 -10.00 -8.05 -0.31
CA ARG A 186 -10.98 -6.94 -0.43
C ARG A 186 -10.42 -5.77 -1.23
N ASP A 187 -9.22 -5.37 -0.97
CA ASP A 187 -8.51 -4.32 -1.70
C ASP A 187 -8.35 -4.66 -3.19
N LYS A 188 -7.91 -5.88 -3.53
CA LYS A 188 -7.84 -6.35 -4.91
C LYS A 188 -9.20 -6.40 -5.61
N ALA A 189 -10.23 -6.86 -4.90
CA ALA A 189 -11.58 -6.91 -5.45
C ALA A 189 -12.14 -5.51 -5.70
N ALA A 190 -11.93 -4.56 -4.79
CA ALA A 190 -12.29 -3.15 -4.98
C ALA A 190 -11.64 -2.56 -6.24
N MET A 191 -10.36 -2.83 -6.47
CA MET A 191 -9.66 -2.41 -7.67
C MET A 191 -10.26 -3.05 -8.94
N ASN A 192 -10.54 -4.36 -8.92
CA ASN A 192 -11.11 -5.08 -10.05
C ASN A 192 -12.52 -4.61 -10.42
N ILE A 193 -13.34 -4.23 -9.44
CA ILE A 193 -14.66 -3.62 -9.64
C ILE A 193 -14.50 -2.32 -10.44
N SER A 194 -13.63 -1.42 -10.01
CA SER A 194 -13.40 -0.13 -10.70
C SER A 194 -12.87 -0.30 -12.11
N MET A 195 -12.07 -1.33 -12.36
CA MET A 195 -11.57 -1.65 -13.71
C MET A 195 -12.61 -2.37 -14.60
N GLY A 196 -13.79 -2.69 -14.07
CA GLY A 196 -14.84 -3.41 -14.79
C GLY A 196 -14.54 -4.90 -15.04
N VAL A 197 -13.64 -5.48 -14.24
CA VAL A 197 -13.36 -6.92 -14.25
C VAL A 197 -14.50 -7.69 -13.58
N TYR A 198 -15.07 -7.10 -12.51
CA TYR A 198 -16.32 -7.55 -11.90
C TYR A 198 -17.45 -6.59 -12.27
N LYS A 199 -18.60 -7.14 -12.71
CA LYS A 199 -19.84 -6.39 -12.80
C LYS A 199 -20.50 -6.44 -11.42
N VAL A 200 -20.72 -5.29 -10.81
CA VAL A 200 -21.58 -5.12 -9.63
C VAL A 200 -23.02 -5.02 -10.06
#